data_1d1a38c1e50a93249159bec96aad7735
#
_entry.id   1d1a38c1e50a93249159bec96aad7735
#
_cell.length_a   1.000
_cell.length_b   1.000
_cell.length_c   1.000
_cell.angle_alpha   90.00
_cell.angle_beta   90.00
_cell.angle_gamma   90.00
#
_symmetry.space_group_name_H-M   'P 1'
#
loop_
_entity.id
_entity.type
_entity.pdbx_description
1 polymer ?
#
loop_
_entity_poly.entity_id
_entity_poly.type
_entity_poly.pdbx_seq_one_letter_code
_entity_poly.pdbx_strand_id
1 'polypeptide(L)'
;MMRRYIFLAIFSGFLTACLTLPEPVQLPSQVESIKSFKIEQQTPKYQTSLLIVQFESQHWRWILTDPLGSPLARLILTPKGWQNDGFVMPNSQAKALFTALAVALNPNTPPFKLDEKWAIAKPEKNASYFLIGLPDNTWWKVEELSETAIN
;
A
#
# COMPACT_ATOMS: atom_id res chain seq x y z
N MET A 1 -52.46 -36.43 10.39
CA MET A 1 -51.41 -35.78 11.20
C MET A 1 -50.37 -35.21 10.25
N MET A 2 -50.40 -33.92 10.02
CA MET A 2 -49.44 -33.26 9.15
C MET A 2 -48.21 -32.85 9.98
N ARG A 3 -47.08 -33.53 9.76
CA ARG A 3 -45.75 -33.12 10.31
C ARG A 3 -45.21 -31.99 9.45
N ARG A 4 -45.28 -30.76 9.97
CA ARG A 4 -44.61 -29.59 9.40
C ARG A 4 -43.11 -29.72 9.64
N TYR A 5 -42.35 -29.99 8.60
CA TYR A 5 -40.91 -29.82 8.61
C TYR A 5 -40.61 -28.36 8.36
N ILE A 6 -40.21 -27.68 9.41
CA ILE A 6 -39.65 -26.32 9.32
C ILE A 6 -38.22 -26.49 8.86
N PHE A 7 -37.97 -26.23 7.58
CA PHE A 7 -36.61 -26.04 7.05
C PHE A 7 -36.09 -24.70 7.53
N LEU A 8 -35.27 -24.77 8.57
CA LEU A 8 -34.48 -23.61 9.01
C LEU A 8 -33.32 -23.43 8.02
N ALA A 9 -33.53 -22.62 6.99
CA ALA A 9 -32.46 -22.21 6.08
C ALA A 9 -31.50 -21.29 6.84
N ILE A 10 -30.38 -21.84 7.30
CA ILE A 10 -29.26 -21.07 7.84
C ILE A 10 -28.61 -20.37 6.64
N PHE A 11 -29.04 -19.15 6.41
CA PHE A 11 -28.38 -18.23 5.43
C PHE A 11 -27.07 -17.76 6.06
N SER A 12 -26.01 -18.55 5.84
CA SER A 12 -24.65 -18.17 6.21
C SER A 12 -24.22 -17.02 5.30
N GLY A 13 -24.45 -15.79 5.78
CA GLY A 13 -23.97 -14.59 5.13
C GLY A 13 -22.44 -14.55 5.19
N PHE A 14 -21.78 -14.85 4.09
CA PHE A 14 -20.36 -14.54 3.92
C PHE A 14 -20.21 -13.02 3.92
N LEU A 15 -19.87 -12.47 5.07
CA LEU A 15 -19.36 -11.10 5.18
C LEU A 15 -17.99 -11.07 4.51
N THR A 16 -17.96 -10.82 3.20
CA THR A 16 -16.74 -10.40 2.52
C THR A 16 -16.40 -9.04 3.09
N ALA A 17 -15.45 -9.01 4.02
CA ALA A 17 -14.85 -7.78 4.48
C ALA A 17 -14.08 -7.17 3.30
N CYS A 18 -14.75 -6.33 2.51
CA CYS A 18 -14.08 -5.45 1.56
C CYS A 18 -13.14 -4.56 2.37
N LEU A 19 -11.83 -4.70 2.14
CA LEU A 19 -10.83 -3.77 2.67
C LEU A 19 -11.08 -2.42 1.99
N THR A 20 -11.87 -1.57 2.63
CA THR A 20 -12.05 -0.18 2.17
C THR A 20 -10.81 0.59 2.55
N LEU A 21 -10.07 1.03 1.54
CA LEU A 21 -8.92 1.91 1.74
C LEU A 21 -9.41 3.32 2.13
N PRO A 22 -8.68 4.01 3.01
CA PRO A 22 -9.02 5.39 3.37
C PRO A 22 -8.90 6.31 2.15
N GLU A 23 -9.72 7.35 2.13
CA GLU A 23 -9.60 8.42 1.13
C GLU A 23 -8.51 9.41 1.53
N PRO A 24 -7.82 10.05 0.57
CA PRO A 24 -6.81 11.05 0.87
C PRO A 24 -7.45 12.29 1.46
N VAL A 25 -6.79 12.85 2.48
CA VAL A 25 -7.21 14.12 3.12
C VAL A 25 -6.52 15.31 2.47
N GLN A 26 -5.29 15.11 2.01
CA GLN A 26 -4.42 16.11 1.39
C GLN A 26 -3.28 15.43 0.64
N LEU A 27 -2.64 16.19 -0.23
CA LEU A 27 -1.43 15.74 -0.93
C LEU A 27 -0.31 16.75 -0.62
N PRO A 28 0.56 16.45 0.38
CA PRO A 28 1.62 17.38 0.76
C PRO A 28 2.67 17.52 -0.35
N SER A 29 3.25 18.71 -0.47
CA SER A 29 4.36 18.93 -1.40
C SER A 29 5.61 18.16 -0.95
N GLN A 30 6.36 17.64 -1.91
CA GLN A 30 7.57 16.88 -1.70
C GLN A 30 8.80 17.71 -2.08
N VAL A 31 9.89 17.56 -1.33
CA VAL A 31 11.18 18.21 -1.61
C VAL A 31 11.88 17.50 -2.76
N GLU A 32 11.85 16.17 -2.76
CA GLU A 32 12.44 15.34 -3.81
C GLU A 32 11.38 14.95 -4.84
N SER A 33 11.75 15.04 -6.12
CA SER A 33 10.85 14.70 -7.21
C SER A 33 10.71 13.19 -7.45
N ILE A 34 11.71 12.41 -7.06
CA ILE A 34 11.73 10.95 -7.23
C ILE A 34 12.32 10.30 -5.99
N LYS A 35 11.71 9.21 -5.55
CA LYS A 35 12.25 8.29 -4.54
C LYS A 35 12.16 6.85 -5.04
N SER A 36 13.18 6.07 -4.70
CA SER A 36 13.24 4.64 -5.03
C SER A 36 13.34 3.82 -3.75
N PHE A 37 12.66 2.67 -3.74
CA PHE A 37 12.60 1.78 -2.58
C PHE A 37 12.79 0.33 -3.01
N LYS A 38 13.52 -0.42 -2.18
CA LYS A 38 13.47 -1.86 -2.16
C LYS A 38 12.31 -2.30 -1.27
N ILE A 39 11.44 -3.12 -1.79
CA ILE A 39 10.26 -3.63 -1.10
C ILE A 39 10.46 -5.12 -0.84
N GLU A 40 10.35 -5.54 0.41
CA GLU A 40 10.46 -6.94 0.81
C GLU A 40 9.20 -7.35 1.59
N GLN A 41 8.37 -8.18 0.99
CA GLN A 41 7.28 -8.83 1.72
C GLN A 41 7.88 -9.87 2.67
N GLN A 42 7.59 -9.76 3.96
CA GLN A 42 8.13 -10.66 4.97
C GLN A 42 7.20 -11.85 5.24
N THR A 43 5.90 -11.58 5.24
CA THR A 43 4.85 -12.59 5.46
C THR A 43 3.69 -12.36 4.51
N PRO A 44 2.96 -13.40 4.14
CA PRO A 44 3.15 -14.83 4.42
C PRO A 44 4.28 -15.47 3.61
N LYS A 45 4.70 -14.85 2.51
CA LYS A 45 5.75 -15.34 1.62
C LYS A 45 6.75 -14.24 1.34
N TYR A 46 8.04 -14.57 1.46
CA TYR A 46 9.09 -13.63 1.11
C TYR A 46 9.12 -13.35 -0.39
N GLN A 47 9.09 -12.08 -0.74
CA GLN A 47 9.17 -11.60 -2.11
C GLN A 47 9.81 -10.21 -2.15
N THR A 48 10.72 -9.99 -3.08
CA THR A 48 11.37 -8.70 -3.31
C THR A 48 10.81 -8.01 -4.54
N SER A 49 10.66 -6.69 -4.46
CA SER A 49 10.20 -5.82 -5.54
C SER A 49 10.93 -4.47 -5.48
N LEU A 50 10.85 -3.70 -6.54
CA LEU A 50 11.36 -2.34 -6.62
C LEU A 50 10.20 -1.37 -6.80
N LEU A 51 10.20 -0.29 -6.02
CA LEU A 51 9.20 0.77 -6.12
C LEU A 51 9.88 2.07 -6.50
N ILE A 52 9.32 2.75 -7.48
CA ILE A 52 9.66 4.14 -7.83
C ILE A 52 8.44 5.01 -7.58
N VAL A 53 8.64 6.11 -6.87
CA VAL A 53 7.61 7.13 -6.65
C VAL A 53 8.09 8.44 -7.26
N GLN A 54 7.30 8.97 -8.18
CA GLN A 54 7.50 10.28 -8.80
C GLN A 54 6.51 11.27 -8.20
N PHE A 55 7.02 12.30 -7.56
CA PHE A 55 6.22 13.35 -6.93
C PHE A 55 6.06 14.54 -7.86
N GLU A 56 4.84 14.83 -8.24
CA GLU A 56 4.47 16.03 -8.98
C GLU A 56 3.54 16.90 -8.12
N SER A 57 3.33 18.15 -8.49
CA SER A 57 2.60 19.11 -7.66
C SER A 57 1.15 18.71 -7.37
N GLN A 58 0.51 17.98 -8.28
CA GLN A 58 -0.91 17.63 -8.19
C GLN A 58 -1.19 16.12 -8.13
N HIS A 59 -0.19 15.27 -8.35
CA HIS A 59 -0.32 13.84 -8.28
C HIS A 59 1.03 13.17 -8.04
N TRP A 60 0.99 11.95 -7.48
CA TRP A 60 2.16 11.12 -7.27
C TRP A 60 2.00 9.82 -8.04
N ARG A 61 2.97 9.49 -8.88
CA ARG A 61 2.98 8.25 -9.64
C ARG A 61 3.81 7.19 -8.94
N TRP A 62 3.24 6.01 -8.76
CA TRP A 62 3.81 4.87 -8.05
C TRP A 62 3.95 3.69 -9.01
N ILE A 63 5.16 3.20 -9.19
CA ILE A 63 5.46 2.10 -10.12
C ILE A 63 6.19 1.01 -9.33
N LEU A 64 5.54 -0.13 -9.14
CA LEU A 64 6.11 -1.33 -8.51
C LEU A 64 6.45 -2.34 -9.59
N THR A 65 7.67 -2.86 -9.55
CA THR A 65 8.15 -3.88 -10.48
C THR A 65 8.73 -5.08 -9.73
N ASP A 66 8.75 -6.24 -10.37
CA ASP A 66 9.59 -7.34 -9.92
C ASP A 66 11.09 -7.03 -10.17
N PRO A 67 12.02 -7.86 -9.67
CA PRO A 67 13.46 -7.63 -9.88
C PRO A 67 13.91 -7.68 -11.35
N LEU A 68 13.09 -8.24 -12.23
CA LEU A 68 13.34 -8.30 -13.68
C LEU A 68 12.74 -7.13 -14.44
N GLY A 69 12.06 -6.22 -13.74
CA GLY A 69 11.46 -5.02 -14.31
C GLY A 69 10.03 -5.20 -14.81
N SER A 70 9.40 -6.36 -14.60
CA SER A 70 8.00 -6.55 -14.98
C SER A 70 7.08 -5.75 -14.04
N PRO A 71 6.10 -5.00 -14.56
CA PRO A 71 5.23 -4.18 -13.72
C PRO A 71 4.26 -5.04 -12.91
N LEU A 72 4.27 -4.85 -11.59
CA LEU A 72 3.36 -5.49 -10.64
C LEU A 72 2.18 -4.58 -10.26
N ALA A 73 2.42 -3.26 -10.22
CA ALA A 73 1.40 -2.25 -9.99
C ALA A 73 1.85 -0.90 -10.55
N ARG A 74 0.90 -0.16 -11.12
CA ARG A 74 1.08 1.23 -11.52
C ARG A 74 -0.13 2.04 -11.08
N LEU A 75 0.08 2.99 -10.18
CA LEU A 75 -0.98 3.79 -9.59
C LEU A 75 -0.59 5.26 -9.57
N ILE A 76 -1.59 6.11 -9.66
CA ILE A 76 -1.47 7.55 -9.46
C ILE A 76 -2.30 7.93 -8.23
N LEU A 77 -1.67 8.59 -7.26
CA LEU A 77 -2.35 9.23 -6.15
C LEU A 77 -2.67 10.68 -6.51
N THR A 78 -3.93 11.03 -6.43
CA THR A 78 -4.44 12.40 -6.60
C THR A 78 -5.18 12.86 -5.34
N PRO A 79 -5.54 14.12 -5.18
CA PRO A 79 -6.40 14.58 -4.10
C PRO A 79 -7.76 13.86 -4.05
N LYS A 80 -8.19 13.23 -5.14
CA LYS A 80 -9.43 12.45 -5.23
C LYS A 80 -9.25 10.96 -4.97
N GLY A 81 -8.04 10.49 -4.68
CA GLY A 81 -7.73 9.10 -4.41
C GLY A 81 -6.84 8.43 -5.44
N TRP A 82 -6.74 7.12 -5.29
CA TRP A 82 -5.94 6.27 -6.17
C TRP A 82 -6.64 6.04 -7.52
N GLN A 83 -5.85 6.15 -8.58
CA GLN A 83 -6.26 5.83 -9.95
C GLN A 83 -5.25 4.84 -10.57
N ASN A 84 -5.71 3.96 -11.46
CA ASN A 84 -4.81 3.11 -12.23
C ASN A 84 -4.02 3.95 -13.25
N ASP A 85 -2.75 3.61 -13.43
CA ASP A 85 -1.87 4.21 -14.45
C ASP A 85 -1.55 3.17 -15.53
N GLY A 86 -2.29 3.22 -16.63
CA GLY A 86 -2.12 2.32 -17.77
C GLY A 86 -2.85 0.99 -17.65
N PHE A 87 -2.31 -0.04 -18.30
CA PHE A 87 -2.96 -1.34 -18.51
C PHE A 87 -2.53 -2.43 -17.52
N VAL A 88 -1.78 -2.10 -16.47
CA VAL A 88 -1.41 -3.07 -15.45
C VAL A 88 -2.64 -3.43 -14.62
N MET A 89 -2.82 -4.73 -14.36
CA MET A 89 -3.95 -5.23 -13.58
C MET A 89 -3.99 -4.55 -12.20
N PRO A 90 -5.19 -4.19 -11.70
CA PRO A 90 -5.34 -3.63 -10.37
C PRO A 90 -4.74 -4.55 -9.30
N ASN A 91 -3.94 -3.97 -8.39
CA ASN A 91 -3.29 -4.67 -7.30
C ASN A 91 -3.68 -4.01 -5.97
N SER A 92 -4.67 -4.57 -5.29
CA SER A 92 -5.21 -4.03 -4.03
C SER A 92 -4.21 -4.06 -2.89
N GLN A 93 -3.34 -5.08 -2.84
CA GLN A 93 -2.30 -5.19 -1.82
C GLN A 93 -1.21 -4.13 -2.02
N ALA A 94 -0.76 -3.91 -3.25
CA ALA A 94 0.16 -2.83 -3.58
C ALA A 94 -0.46 -1.45 -3.24
N LYS A 95 -1.73 -1.25 -3.56
CA LYS A 95 -2.46 -0.02 -3.22
C LYS A 95 -2.48 0.22 -1.70
N ALA A 96 -2.74 -0.81 -0.89
CA ALA A 96 -2.69 -0.72 0.56
C ALA A 96 -1.28 -0.38 1.06
N LEU A 97 -0.25 -1.07 0.55
CA LEU A 97 1.14 -0.79 0.89
C LEU A 97 1.53 0.66 0.56
N PHE A 98 1.16 1.15 -0.62
CA PHE A 98 1.42 2.53 -1.04
C PHE A 98 0.71 3.55 -0.15
N THR A 99 -0.51 3.26 0.27
CA THR A 99 -1.26 4.10 1.22
C THR A 99 -0.50 4.24 2.54
N ALA A 100 -0.03 3.13 3.12
CA ALA A 100 0.76 3.15 4.34
C ALA A 100 2.11 3.86 4.17
N LEU A 101 2.80 3.61 3.06
CA LEU A 101 4.09 4.25 2.79
C LEU A 101 3.93 5.76 2.55
N ALA A 102 2.87 6.21 1.90
CA ALA A 102 2.58 7.64 1.72
C ALA A 102 2.43 8.35 3.07
N VAL A 103 1.81 7.70 4.07
CA VAL A 103 1.75 8.21 5.45
C VAL A 103 3.12 8.17 6.12
N ALA A 104 3.87 7.08 5.99
CA ALA A 104 5.20 6.92 6.56
C ALA A 104 6.19 8.01 6.08
N LEU A 105 6.10 8.40 4.83
CA LEU A 105 6.92 9.45 4.22
C LEU A 105 6.51 10.86 4.65
N ASN A 106 5.29 11.04 5.16
CA ASN A 106 4.73 12.34 5.52
C ASN A 106 4.11 12.31 6.93
N PRO A 107 4.90 12.05 7.98
CA PRO A 107 4.36 11.86 9.33
C PRO A 107 3.69 13.12 9.91
N ASN A 108 4.12 14.31 9.50
CA ASN A 108 3.58 15.58 9.98
C ASN A 108 2.33 16.04 9.22
N THR A 109 2.23 15.65 7.96
CA THR A 109 1.12 16.01 7.06
C THR A 109 0.65 14.78 6.28
N PRO A 110 0.16 13.73 6.97
CA PRO A 110 -0.16 12.48 6.31
C PRO A 110 -1.28 12.65 5.29
N PRO A 111 -1.13 12.06 4.08
CA PRO A 111 -2.18 12.14 3.07
C PRO A 111 -3.41 11.29 3.40
N PHE A 112 -3.28 10.32 4.31
CA PHE A 112 -4.37 9.45 4.74
C PHE A 112 -4.46 9.38 6.26
N LYS A 113 -5.67 9.16 6.78
CA LYS A 113 -5.91 8.77 8.18
C LYS A 113 -6.01 7.26 8.26
N LEU A 114 -5.08 6.63 8.96
CA LEU A 114 -5.04 5.19 9.18
C LEU A 114 -5.60 4.86 10.56
N ASP A 115 -6.32 3.74 10.67
CA ASP A 115 -6.80 3.21 11.94
C ASP A 115 -5.76 2.26 12.59
N GLU A 116 -6.11 1.67 13.73
CA GLU A 116 -5.23 0.78 14.49
C GLU A 116 -4.88 -0.56 13.80
N LYS A 117 -5.54 -0.89 12.69
CA LYS A 117 -5.24 -2.10 11.91
C LYS A 117 -3.99 -1.95 11.04
N TRP A 118 -3.53 -0.72 10.86
CA TRP A 118 -2.31 -0.39 10.13
C TRP A 118 -1.16 -0.21 11.10
N ALA A 119 -0.01 -0.77 10.80
CA ALA A 119 1.20 -0.60 11.60
C ALA A 119 2.31 0.02 10.75
N ILE A 120 2.88 1.11 11.22
CA ILE A 120 4.04 1.75 10.60
C ILE A 120 5.07 1.95 11.70
N ALA A 121 6.23 1.34 11.55
CA ALA A 121 7.34 1.48 12.48
C ALA A 121 8.63 1.84 11.75
N LYS A 122 9.37 2.75 12.33
CA LYS A 122 10.76 3.02 11.97
C LYS A 122 11.60 2.54 13.16
N PRO A 123 12.33 1.40 13.05
CA PRO A 123 12.97 0.74 14.20
C PRO A 123 13.95 1.64 14.94
N GLU A 124 14.64 2.51 14.20
CA GLU A 124 15.56 3.51 14.75
C GLU A 124 15.33 4.85 14.07
N LYS A 125 15.64 5.94 14.77
CA LYS A 125 15.44 7.30 14.25
C LYS A 125 16.16 7.53 12.90
N ASN A 126 17.29 6.88 12.70
CA ASN A 126 18.13 6.99 11.49
C ASN A 126 18.02 5.75 10.58
N ALA A 127 17.07 4.84 10.81
CA ALA A 127 16.90 3.69 9.94
C ALA A 127 16.50 4.14 8.53
N SER A 128 17.12 3.53 7.52
CA SER A 128 16.81 3.75 6.10
C SER A 128 15.57 2.99 5.64
N TYR A 129 14.86 2.31 6.56
CA TYR A 129 13.71 1.48 6.23
C TYR A 129 12.55 1.64 7.19
N PHE A 130 11.37 1.30 6.71
CA PHE A 130 10.13 1.16 7.48
C PHE A 130 9.73 -0.31 7.58
N LEU A 131 9.08 -0.68 8.68
CA LEU A 131 8.31 -1.90 8.81
C LEU A 131 6.83 -1.52 8.74
N ILE A 132 6.11 -2.12 7.79
CA ILE A 132 4.70 -1.82 7.53
C ILE A 132 3.88 -3.09 7.67
N GLY A 133 2.92 -3.07 8.58
CA GLY A 133 1.89 -4.10 8.72
C GLY A 133 0.57 -3.61 8.13
N LEU A 134 -0.03 -4.41 7.25
CA LEU A 134 -1.29 -4.10 6.61
C LEU A 134 -2.47 -4.79 7.32
N PRO A 135 -3.71 -4.30 7.16
CA PRO A 135 -4.90 -4.91 7.75
C PRO A 135 -5.17 -6.36 7.34
N ASP A 136 -4.57 -6.84 6.25
CA ASP A 136 -4.62 -8.23 5.79
C ASP A 136 -3.59 -9.14 6.49
N ASN A 137 -2.91 -8.63 7.55
CA ASN A 137 -1.84 -9.30 8.30
C ASN A 137 -0.56 -9.58 7.49
N THR A 138 -0.37 -8.94 6.37
CA THR A 138 0.92 -8.97 5.65
C THR A 138 1.89 -7.97 6.24
N TRP A 139 3.18 -8.33 6.26
CA TRP A 139 4.27 -7.48 6.74
C TRP A 139 5.28 -7.19 5.65
N TRP A 140 5.75 -5.96 5.64
CA TRP A 140 6.61 -5.42 4.60
C TRP A 140 7.76 -4.64 5.20
N LYS A 141 8.96 -4.86 4.68
CA LYS A 141 10.11 -3.99 4.88
C LYS A 141 10.26 -3.10 3.64
N VAL A 142 10.31 -1.80 3.84
CA VAL A 142 10.45 -0.80 2.79
C VAL A 142 11.72 0.00 3.05
N GLU A 143 12.74 -0.21 2.23
CA GLU A 143 14.06 0.41 2.37
C GLU A 143 14.26 1.46 1.28
N GLU A 144 14.54 2.70 1.67
CA GLU A 144 14.85 3.77 0.73
C GLU A 144 16.23 3.56 0.12
N LEU A 145 16.31 3.61 -1.21
CA LEU A 145 17.54 3.51 -1.96
C LEU A 145 18.09 4.92 -2.20
N SER A 146 19.28 5.20 -1.69
CA SER A 146 19.98 6.46 -1.98
C SER A 146 20.55 6.42 -3.40
N GLU A 147 20.54 7.56 -4.10
CA GLU A 147 21.11 7.68 -5.46
C GLU A 147 22.62 7.35 -5.55
N THR A 148 23.30 7.24 -4.41
CA THR A 148 24.75 6.97 -4.34
C THR A 148 25.12 5.50 -4.68
N ALA A 149 24.17 4.64 -4.91
CA ALA A 149 24.42 3.21 -5.22
C ALA A 149 24.55 2.89 -6.72
N ILE A 150 24.55 3.91 -7.59
CA ILE A 150 24.68 3.74 -9.05
C ILE A 150 25.94 4.46 -9.53
N ASN A 151 27.10 3.97 -9.08
CA ASN A 151 28.40 4.25 -9.70
C ASN A 151 29.22 2.97 -9.80
#